data_60871cb4cd6d232985dc72afc71d7792
#
_entry.id   60871cb4cd6d232985dc72afc71d7792
#
_cell.length_a   1.000
_cell.length_b   1.000
_cell.length_c   1.000
_cell.angle_alpha   90.00
_cell.angle_beta   90.00
_cell.angle_gamma   90.00
#
_symmetry.space_group_name_H-M   'P 1'
#
loop_
_entity.id
_entity.type
_entity.pdbx_description
1 polymer ?
#
loop_
_entity_poly.entity_id
_entity_poly.type
_entity_poly.pdbx_seq_one_letter_code
_entity_poly.pdbx_strand_id
1 'polypeptide(L)'
;MIILDKNILSFLEIKSVYVAYSGAQFPCVPLEMSENFLRIIAFQELIAKKATIKILTADNSFINVNVSIRKIDNSNQYAVFFTDALPDELKTKIEQIELDNKFSNRRDGKRYAITEMNYQDFNLPSNVITAVICGVELKVTLQDISMHGVRFRVNLPEKIKKHFLDNNTNTAVGLKFQFINPHSLIFLILLVMHFNATHNDFSLGCKIKPPYNREYTRRLIDFLTLEEEKYVLEQGR
;
A
#
# COMPACT_ATOMS: atom_id res chain seq x y z
N MET A 1 11.65 4.77 6.55
CA MET A 1 12.53 4.53 5.38
C MET A 1 11.99 3.38 4.58
N ILE A 2 11.83 3.54 3.28
CA ILE A 2 11.22 2.59 2.35
C ILE A 2 12.27 2.05 1.37
N ILE A 3 12.23 0.74 1.11
CA ILE A 3 13.05 0.09 0.07
C ILE A 3 12.37 0.34 -1.28
N LEU A 4 13.12 0.85 -2.25
CA LEU A 4 12.61 1.22 -3.56
C LEU A 4 12.72 0.05 -4.54
N ASP A 5 11.67 -0.72 -4.65
CA ASP A 5 11.49 -1.70 -5.72
C ASP A 5 10.71 -1.10 -6.91
N LYS A 6 10.53 -1.91 -7.97
CA LYS A 6 9.84 -1.47 -9.18
C LYS A 6 8.39 -1.03 -8.92
N ASN A 7 7.69 -1.67 -7.97
CA ASN A 7 6.30 -1.34 -7.66
C ASN A 7 6.22 -0.04 -6.87
N ILE A 8 7.12 0.15 -5.90
CA ILE A 8 7.23 1.37 -5.11
C ILE A 8 7.62 2.57 -6.00
N LEU A 9 8.60 2.40 -6.89
CA LEU A 9 8.96 3.45 -7.86
C LEU A 9 7.80 3.83 -8.77
N SER A 10 7.01 2.84 -9.22
CA SER A 10 5.81 3.08 -10.02
C SER A 10 4.73 3.83 -9.22
N PHE A 11 4.52 3.48 -7.94
CA PHE A 11 3.57 4.18 -7.06
C PHE A 11 3.99 5.63 -6.78
N LEU A 12 5.30 5.86 -6.59
CA LEU A 12 5.87 7.20 -6.43
C LEU A 12 5.95 7.96 -7.76
N GLU A 13 5.57 7.33 -8.86
CA GLU A 13 5.67 7.87 -10.23
C GLU A 13 7.09 8.26 -10.63
N ILE A 14 8.11 7.59 -10.08
CA ILE A 14 9.52 7.83 -10.35
C ILE A 14 9.98 6.93 -11.51
N LYS A 15 10.41 7.54 -12.61
CA LYS A 15 11.03 6.85 -13.76
C LYS A 15 12.53 6.67 -13.60
N SER A 16 13.22 7.73 -13.18
CA SER A 16 14.69 7.71 -13.02
C SER A 16 15.15 8.81 -12.07
N VAL A 17 16.34 8.62 -11.54
CA VAL A 17 17.00 9.56 -10.61
C VAL A 17 18.38 9.91 -11.13
N TYR A 18 18.74 11.19 -11.05
CA TYR A 18 20.04 11.71 -11.44
C TYR A 18 20.62 12.59 -10.33
N VAL A 19 21.92 12.54 -10.19
CA VAL A 19 22.69 13.54 -9.42
C VAL A 19 23.25 14.56 -10.40
N ALA A 20 22.97 15.84 -10.17
CA ALA A 20 23.43 16.92 -11.03
C ALA A 20 24.36 17.88 -10.26
N TYR A 21 25.56 18.11 -10.78
CA TYR A 21 26.49 19.11 -10.29
C TYR A 21 27.47 19.53 -11.39
N SER A 22 28.02 20.74 -11.29
CA SER A 22 28.97 21.28 -12.27
C SER A 22 28.54 21.18 -13.74
N GLY A 23 27.23 21.34 -14.00
CA GLY A 23 26.64 21.26 -15.35
C GLY A 23 26.44 19.84 -15.92
N ALA A 24 26.87 18.80 -15.22
CA ALA A 24 26.70 17.40 -15.62
C ALA A 24 25.56 16.72 -14.85
N GLN A 25 25.02 15.64 -15.43
CA GLN A 25 24.00 14.81 -14.82
C GLN A 25 24.45 13.34 -14.83
N PHE A 26 24.35 12.68 -13.70
CA PHE A 26 24.80 11.32 -13.47
C PHE A 26 23.63 10.43 -13.10
N PRO A 27 23.27 9.43 -13.93
CA PRO A 27 22.18 8.52 -13.62
C PRO A 27 22.54 7.66 -12.41
N CYS A 28 21.53 7.40 -11.57
CA CYS A 28 21.68 6.64 -10.34
C CYS A 28 20.52 5.66 -10.18
N VAL A 29 20.79 4.56 -9.47
CA VAL A 29 19.74 3.62 -9.03
C VAL A 29 19.36 3.97 -7.60
N PRO A 30 18.12 4.40 -7.36
CA PRO A 30 17.63 4.64 -6.01
C PRO A 30 17.35 3.30 -5.30
N LEU A 31 17.83 3.17 -4.07
CA LEU A 31 17.69 1.95 -3.26
C LEU A 31 16.67 2.10 -2.12
N GLU A 32 16.76 3.21 -1.40
CA GLU A 32 15.92 3.50 -0.25
C GLU A 32 15.60 4.99 -0.19
N MET A 33 14.43 5.34 0.33
CA MET A 33 13.98 6.71 0.44
C MET A 33 13.20 6.95 1.74
N SER A 34 13.27 8.18 2.24
CA SER A 34 12.40 8.77 3.25
C SER A 34 12.19 10.25 2.93
N GLU A 35 11.43 10.97 3.74
CA GLU A 35 11.21 12.42 3.55
C GLU A 35 12.50 13.24 3.44
N ASN A 36 13.56 12.82 4.15
CA ASN A 36 14.80 13.61 4.28
C ASN A 36 16.04 12.91 3.70
N PHE A 37 15.87 11.73 3.13
CA PHE A 37 16.97 10.85 2.79
C PHE A 37 16.71 10.01 1.56
N LEU A 38 17.74 9.81 0.74
CA LEU A 38 17.76 8.89 -0.39
C LEU A 38 19.09 8.13 -0.40
N ARG A 39 19.05 6.79 -0.47
CA ARG A 39 20.23 5.98 -0.75
C ARG A 39 20.26 5.60 -2.22
N ILE A 40 21.40 5.81 -2.86
CA ILE A 40 21.59 5.55 -4.30
C ILE A 40 22.84 4.74 -4.57
N ILE A 41 22.84 4.05 -5.71
CA ILE A 41 24.07 3.56 -6.37
C ILE A 41 24.32 4.47 -7.57
N ALA A 42 25.52 5.02 -7.65
CA ALA A 42 25.96 5.76 -8.83
C ALA A 42 26.85 4.86 -9.72
N PHE A 43 26.72 5.00 -11.05
CA PHE A 43 27.54 4.23 -12.01
C PHE A 43 28.98 4.73 -12.12
N GLN A 44 29.25 5.91 -11.57
CA GLN A 44 30.57 6.51 -11.49
C GLN A 44 30.76 7.23 -10.16
N GLU A 45 31.99 7.53 -9.81
CA GLU A 45 32.31 8.20 -8.55
C GLU A 45 31.76 9.62 -8.51
N LEU A 46 30.97 9.91 -7.46
CA LEU A 46 30.45 11.26 -7.18
C LEU A 46 31.43 11.98 -6.25
N ILE A 47 32.03 13.06 -6.73
CA ILE A 47 33.00 13.86 -5.97
C ILE A 47 32.39 15.06 -5.25
N ALA A 48 31.18 15.44 -5.63
CA ALA A 48 30.47 16.58 -5.05
C ALA A 48 29.89 16.27 -3.67
N LYS A 49 30.13 17.14 -2.70
CA LYS A 49 29.48 17.09 -1.37
C LYS A 49 28.10 17.75 -1.37
N LYS A 50 27.85 18.67 -2.33
CA LYS A 50 26.55 19.33 -2.55
C LYS A 50 26.19 19.19 -4.02
N ALA A 51 24.94 18.88 -4.30
CA ALA A 51 24.43 18.66 -5.64
C ALA A 51 22.91 18.92 -5.69
N THR A 52 22.32 18.71 -6.85
CA THR A 52 20.86 18.65 -7.03
C THR A 52 20.47 17.23 -7.42
N ILE A 53 19.56 16.62 -6.70
CA ILE A 53 18.86 15.41 -7.17
C ILE A 53 17.78 15.84 -8.14
N LYS A 54 17.78 15.21 -9.31
CA LYS A 54 16.73 15.34 -10.31
C LYS A 54 15.97 14.02 -10.40
N ILE A 55 14.71 14.06 -10.06
CA ILE A 55 13.79 12.91 -10.13
C ILE A 55 12.90 13.11 -11.36
N LEU A 56 13.05 12.25 -12.36
CA LEU A 56 12.16 12.22 -13.52
C LEU A 56 10.88 11.48 -13.16
N THR A 57 9.75 12.14 -13.29
CA THR A 57 8.42 11.61 -12.96
C THR A 57 7.71 10.98 -14.16
N ALA A 58 6.60 10.31 -13.91
CA ALA A 58 5.83 9.59 -14.94
C ALA A 58 5.29 10.50 -16.05
N ASP A 59 4.98 11.75 -15.75
CA ASP A 59 4.55 12.79 -16.68
C ASP A 59 5.70 13.46 -17.47
N ASN A 60 6.95 12.96 -17.31
CA ASN A 60 8.18 13.49 -17.88
C ASN A 60 8.61 14.88 -17.33
N SER A 61 8.11 15.29 -16.18
CA SER A 61 8.62 16.45 -15.47
C SER A 61 9.81 16.09 -14.57
N PHE A 62 10.58 17.10 -14.14
CA PHE A 62 11.67 16.93 -13.19
C PHE A 62 11.36 17.61 -11.86
N ILE A 63 11.43 16.83 -10.79
CA ILE A 63 11.52 17.35 -9.44
C ILE A 63 13.01 17.58 -9.14
N ASN A 64 13.38 18.83 -8.81
CA ASN A 64 14.75 19.19 -8.47
C ASN A 64 14.84 19.51 -6.99
N VAL A 65 15.75 18.83 -6.26
CA VAL A 65 15.93 19.00 -4.82
C VAL A 65 17.41 19.17 -4.51
N ASN A 66 17.78 20.21 -3.79
CA ASN A 66 19.15 20.40 -3.34
C ASN A 66 19.48 19.40 -2.22
N VAL A 67 20.72 18.90 -2.27
CA VAL A 67 21.13 17.80 -1.38
C VAL A 67 22.59 17.96 -0.93
N SER A 68 22.87 17.32 0.21
CA SER A 68 24.23 16.96 0.60
C SER A 68 24.45 15.47 0.35
N ILE A 69 25.64 15.12 -0.13
CA ILE A 69 26.00 13.76 -0.52
C ILE A 69 27.15 13.27 0.34
N ARG A 70 27.04 12.02 0.80
CA ARG A 70 28.10 11.33 1.54
C ARG A 70 28.29 9.93 0.95
N LYS A 71 29.51 9.56 0.63
CA LYS A 71 29.86 8.20 0.20
C LYS A 71 29.71 7.23 1.37
N ILE A 72 29.13 6.09 1.12
CA ILE A 72 29.00 4.98 2.08
C ILE A 72 30.12 4.00 1.78
N ASP A 73 31.12 3.93 2.63
CA ASP A 73 32.30 3.06 2.54
C ASP A 73 33.01 3.09 1.17
N ASN A 74 33.68 1.99 0.80
CA ASN A 74 34.39 1.85 -0.47
C ASN A 74 33.48 1.42 -1.64
N SER A 75 32.17 1.43 -1.46
CA SER A 75 31.20 1.11 -2.49
C SER A 75 30.81 2.33 -3.33
N ASN A 76 30.18 2.10 -4.48
CA ASN A 76 29.54 3.18 -5.26
C ASN A 76 28.15 3.57 -4.70
N GLN A 77 27.93 3.36 -3.41
CA GLN A 77 26.71 3.76 -2.70
C GLN A 77 26.91 5.10 -2.02
N TYR A 78 25.86 5.90 -2.06
CA TYR A 78 25.86 7.24 -1.49
C TYR A 78 24.60 7.47 -0.65
N ALA A 79 24.81 8.09 0.50
CA ALA A 79 23.77 8.69 1.31
C ALA A 79 23.53 10.13 0.83
N VAL A 80 22.32 10.43 0.46
CA VAL A 80 21.89 11.72 -0.07
C VAL A 80 20.87 12.29 0.90
N PHE A 81 21.17 13.43 1.50
CA PHE A 81 20.32 14.13 2.45
C PHE A 81 19.71 15.33 1.77
N PHE A 82 18.39 15.41 1.74
CA PHE A 82 17.66 16.55 1.19
C PHE A 82 17.89 17.77 2.06
N THR A 83 18.29 18.89 1.45
CA THR A 83 18.43 20.19 2.13
C THR A 83 17.20 21.06 1.92
N ASP A 84 16.44 20.79 0.88
CA ASP A 84 15.15 21.37 0.60
C ASP A 84 14.02 20.35 0.86
N ALA A 85 12.83 20.82 1.12
CA ALA A 85 11.67 19.95 1.27
C ALA A 85 11.30 19.30 -0.08
N LEU A 86 10.91 18.03 -0.03
CA LEU A 86 10.27 17.37 -1.17
C LEU A 86 8.90 18.00 -1.46
N PRO A 87 8.43 17.98 -2.72
CA PRO A 87 7.06 18.38 -3.04
C PRO A 87 6.04 17.61 -2.20
N ASP A 88 5.00 18.29 -1.74
CA ASP A 88 4.00 17.73 -0.82
C ASP A 88 3.35 16.44 -1.34
N GLU A 89 3.14 16.34 -2.66
CA GLU A 89 2.59 15.13 -3.27
C GLU A 89 3.52 13.93 -3.10
N LEU A 90 4.82 14.08 -3.39
CA LEU A 90 5.80 13.01 -3.24
C LEU A 90 6.01 12.66 -1.77
N LYS A 91 6.08 13.67 -0.90
CA LYS A 91 6.16 13.50 0.54
C LYS A 91 4.97 12.70 1.08
N THR A 92 3.75 13.05 0.69
CA THR A 92 2.54 12.34 1.09
C THR A 92 2.56 10.87 0.64
N LYS A 93 3.04 10.58 -0.58
CA LYS A 93 3.18 9.20 -1.08
C LYS A 93 4.22 8.41 -0.27
N ILE A 94 5.33 9.04 0.12
CA ILE A 94 6.38 8.43 0.98
C ILE A 94 5.80 8.12 2.37
N GLU A 95 5.16 9.09 3.02
CA GLU A 95 4.51 8.91 4.31
C GLU A 95 3.49 7.75 4.29
N GLN A 96 2.71 7.65 3.20
CA GLN A 96 1.77 6.56 3.01
C GLN A 96 2.47 5.19 3.06
N ILE A 97 3.56 5.02 2.31
CA ILE A 97 4.31 3.74 2.28
C ILE A 97 4.96 3.47 3.64
N GLU A 98 5.50 4.50 4.30
CA GLU A 98 6.09 4.34 5.64
C GLU A 98 5.04 3.92 6.68
N LEU A 99 3.83 4.48 6.62
CA LEU A 99 2.70 4.04 7.43
C LEU A 99 2.33 2.59 7.13
N ASP A 100 2.17 2.24 5.85
CA ASP A 100 1.85 0.88 5.43
C ASP A 100 2.89 -0.13 5.94
N ASN A 101 4.18 0.20 5.81
CA ASN A 101 5.29 -0.63 6.31
C ASN A 101 5.31 -0.71 7.86
N LYS A 102 5.05 0.40 8.55
CA LYS A 102 5.00 0.44 10.02
C LYS A 102 3.88 -0.43 10.56
N PHE A 103 2.72 -0.40 9.92
CA PHE A 103 1.58 -1.22 10.30
C PHE A 103 1.75 -2.68 9.88
N SER A 104 2.37 -2.98 8.75
CA SER A 104 2.69 -4.34 8.34
C SER A 104 3.68 -5.01 9.29
N ASN A 105 4.74 -4.28 9.70
CA ASN A 105 5.77 -4.80 10.61
C ASN A 105 5.29 -4.95 12.05
N ARG A 106 4.33 -4.12 12.51
CA ARG A 106 3.76 -4.24 13.86
C ARG A 106 2.80 -5.41 14.01
N ARG A 107 2.26 -5.93 12.88
CA ARG A 107 1.09 -6.81 12.89
C ARG A 107 1.18 -7.87 11.80
N ASP A 108 2.30 -8.62 11.82
CA ASP A 108 2.45 -9.81 10.99
C ASP A 108 1.17 -10.66 11.07
N GLY A 109 0.29 -10.48 10.09
CA GLY A 109 -0.93 -11.27 9.93
C GLY A 109 -2.10 -10.95 10.84
N LYS A 110 -2.07 -9.91 11.73
CA LYS A 110 -3.23 -9.60 12.58
C LYS A 110 -4.41 -9.17 11.71
N ARG A 111 -5.45 -9.98 11.75
CA ARG A 111 -6.72 -9.76 11.06
C ARG A 111 -7.77 -9.33 12.07
N TYR A 112 -8.57 -8.35 11.70
CA TYR A 112 -9.63 -7.81 12.54
C TYR A 112 -10.96 -8.31 12.01
N ALA A 113 -11.68 -9.02 12.86
CA ALA A 113 -13.00 -9.52 12.53
C ALA A 113 -13.95 -8.34 12.29
N ILE A 114 -14.72 -8.39 11.20
CA ILE A 114 -15.81 -7.49 10.94
C ILE A 114 -17.11 -8.25 11.19
N THR A 115 -17.84 -7.81 12.20
CA THR A 115 -19.07 -8.44 12.68
C THR A 115 -20.27 -7.51 12.51
N GLU A 116 -21.45 -8.00 12.82
CA GLU A 116 -22.67 -7.19 12.92
C GLU A 116 -22.62 -6.14 14.04
N MET A 117 -21.67 -6.26 14.97
CA MET A 117 -21.53 -5.34 16.12
C MET A 117 -20.52 -4.22 15.86
N ASN A 118 -19.54 -4.39 14.96
CA ASN A 118 -18.45 -3.43 14.79
C ASN A 118 -18.22 -2.90 13.35
N TYR A 119 -19.05 -3.26 12.38
CA TYR A 119 -18.92 -2.73 11.02
C TYR A 119 -19.07 -1.20 10.96
N GLN A 120 -19.83 -0.62 11.89
CA GLN A 120 -20.00 0.84 12.00
C GLN A 120 -18.71 1.53 12.45
N ASP A 121 -17.90 0.87 13.27
CA ASP A 121 -16.57 1.39 13.68
C ASP A 121 -15.62 1.47 12.48
N PHE A 122 -15.79 0.57 11.49
CA PHE A 122 -15.10 0.67 10.20
C PHE A 122 -15.82 1.60 9.22
N ASN A 123 -16.83 2.33 9.71
CA ASN A 123 -17.59 3.33 8.97
C ASN A 123 -18.36 2.79 7.75
N LEU A 124 -18.81 1.54 7.83
CA LEU A 124 -19.63 0.89 6.82
C LEU A 124 -21.14 0.96 7.18
N PRO A 125 -22.04 1.00 6.17
CA PRO A 125 -23.49 0.89 6.41
C PRO A 125 -23.92 -0.52 6.81
N SER A 126 -23.11 -1.53 6.50
CA SER A 126 -23.37 -2.94 6.76
C SER A 126 -22.06 -3.73 6.62
N ASN A 127 -21.98 -4.90 7.26
CA ASN A 127 -20.91 -5.86 6.99
C ASN A 127 -21.09 -6.59 5.63
N VAL A 128 -22.23 -6.36 4.96
CA VAL A 128 -22.48 -6.87 3.60
C VAL A 128 -22.11 -5.80 2.58
N ILE A 129 -21.15 -6.12 1.72
CA ILE A 129 -20.66 -5.23 0.67
C ILE A 129 -20.82 -5.89 -0.71
N THR A 130 -20.40 -5.18 -1.77
CA THR A 130 -20.47 -5.70 -3.13
C THR A 130 -19.09 -6.15 -3.59
N ALA A 131 -19.02 -7.35 -4.18
CA ALA A 131 -17.84 -7.87 -4.86
C ALA A 131 -18.13 -8.07 -6.36
N VAL A 132 -17.08 -7.90 -7.18
CA VAL A 132 -17.10 -8.30 -8.59
C VAL A 132 -16.19 -9.51 -8.74
N ILE A 133 -16.76 -10.66 -9.05
CA ILE A 133 -16.06 -11.95 -9.16
C ILE A 133 -16.35 -12.52 -10.54
N CYS A 134 -15.31 -12.75 -11.35
CA CYS A 134 -15.46 -13.22 -12.75
C CYS A 134 -16.45 -12.36 -13.56
N GLY A 135 -16.47 -11.04 -13.35
CA GLY A 135 -17.36 -10.11 -14.04
C GLY A 135 -18.80 -10.05 -13.50
N VAL A 136 -19.13 -10.80 -12.45
CA VAL A 136 -20.46 -10.82 -11.82
C VAL A 136 -20.44 -10.05 -10.51
N GLU A 137 -21.37 -9.12 -10.33
CA GLU A 137 -21.59 -8.42 -9.05
C GLU A 137 -22.36 -9.31 -8.07
N LEU A 138 -21.78 -9.54 -6.90
CA LEU A 138 -22.33 -10.37 -5.84
C LEU A 138 -22.30 -9.64 -4.50
N LYS A 139 -23.28 -9.91 -3.65
CA LYS A 139 -23.25 -9.50 -2.25
C LYS A 139 -22.36 -10.46 -1.47
N VAL A 140 -21.47 -9.90 -0.66
CA VAL A 140 -20.52 -10.65 0.15
C VAL A 140 -20.54 -10.14 1.58
N THR A 141 -20.37 -11.04 2.54
CA THR A 141 -20.28 -10.67 3.96
C THR A 141 -18.82 -10.62 4.37
N LEU A 142 -18.34 -9.46 4.80
CA LEU A 142 -17.00 -9.30 5.36
C LEU A 142 -16.86 -10.19 6.60
N GLN A 143 -15.71 -10.85 6.71
CA GLN A 143 -15.34 -11.65 7.87
C GLN A 143 -14.18 -11.03 8.64
N ASP A 144 -13.11 -10.68 7.94
CA ASP A 144 -11.97 -9.97 8.51
C ASP A 144 -11.28 -9.09 7.48
N ILE A 145 -10.59 -8.08 8.00
CA ILE A 145 -9.77 -7.14 7.25
C ILE A 145 -8.39 -7.01 7.86
N SER A 146 -7.42 -6.67 7.04
CA SER A 146 -6.07 -6.32 7.45
C SER A 146 -5.47 -5.33 6.46
N MET A 147 -4.27 -4.82 6.73
CA MET A 147 -3.56 -3.92 5.82
C MET A 147 -3.36 -4.54 4.43
N HIS A 148 -3.13 -5.85 4.34
CA HIS A 148 -2.76 -6.52 3.12
C HIS A 148 -3.80 -7.50 2.58
N GLY A 149 -4.93 -7.67 3.27
CA GLY A 149 -5.92 -8.64 2.84
C GLY A 149 -7.29 -8.47 3.45
N VAL A 150 -8.23 -9.10 2.80
CA VAL A 150 -9.64 -9.15 3.20
C VAL A 150 -10.12 -10.58 3.11
N ARG A 151 -10.90 -11.02 4.09
CA ARG A 151 -11.65 -12.25 4.01
C ARG A 151 -13.15 -11.94 3.98
N PHE A 152 -13.86 -12.62 3.13
CA PHE A 152 -15.31 -12.49 3.04
C PHE A 152 -15.98 -13.81 2.67
N ARG A 153 -17.25 -13.91 3.01
CA ARG A 153 -18.13 -15.03 2.65
C ARG A 153 -18.99 -14.62 1.48
N VAL A 154 -19.21 -15.56 0.55
CA VAL A 154 -20.01 -15.34 -0.64
C VAL A 154 -20.74 -16.61 -1.05
N ASN A 155 -21.99 -16.46 -1.50
CA ASN A 155 -22.69 -17.53 -2.22
C ASN A 155 -22.38 -17.37 -3.72
N LEU A 156 -21.63 -18.32 -4.28
CA LEU A 156 -21.17 -18.26 -5.67
C LEU A 156 -22.14 -19.05 -6.57
N PRO A 157 -22.47 -18.52 -7.77
CA PRO A 157 -23.12 -19.31 -8.82
C PRO A 157 -22.28 -20.54 -9.19
N GLU A 158 -22.92 -21.65 -9.53
CA GLU A 158 -22.24 -22.94 -9.82
C GLU A 158 -21.12 -22.84 -10.86
N LYS A 159 -21.32 -22.01 -11.90
CA LYS A 159 -20.29 -21.76 -12.92
C LYS A 159 -19.01 -21.14 -12.34
N ILE A 160 -19.17 -20.20 -11.38
CA ILE A 160 -18.04 -19.53 -10.72
C ILE A 160 -17.42 -20.46 -9.68
N LYS A 161 -18.22 -21.25 -8.95
CA LYS A 161 -17.72 -22.28 -8.04
C LYS A 161 -16.76 -23.23 -8.76
N LYS A 162 -17.20 -23.74 -9.92
CA LYS A 162 -16.39 -24.64 -10.75
C LYS A 162 -15.07 -23.99 -11.17
N HIS A 163 -15.11 -22.71 -11.55
CA HIS A 163 -13.90 -21.97 -11.90
C HIS A 163 -12.86 -21.94 -10.75
N PHE A 164 -13.30 -21.73 -9.50
CA PHE A 164 -12.39 -21.75 -8.34
C PHE A 164 -11.89 -23.16 -8.02
N LEU A 165 -12.71 -24.19 -8.19
CA LEU A 165 -12.32 -25.58 -7.95
C LEU A 165 -11.29 -26.07 -8.99
N ASP A 166 -11.45 -25.63 -10.25
CA ASP A 166 -10.59 -26.06 -11.36
C ASP A 166 -9.26 -25.27 -11.45
N ASN A 167 -9.26 -23.98 -11.07
CA ASN A 167 -8.13 -23.05 -11.34
C ASN A 167 -7.32 -22.59 -10.11
N ASN A 168 -7.54 -23.20 -8.93
CA ASN A 168 -6.74 -22.97 -7.70
C ASN A 168 -6.01 -21.63 -7.63
N THR A 169 -6.61 -20.60 -7.01
CA THR A 169 -5.99 -19.33 -6.61
C THR A 169 -5.50 -18.38 -7.73
N ASN A 170 -5.21 -17.13 -7.37
CA ASN A 170 -4.85 -16.00 -8.24
C ASN A 170 -5.98 -15.39 -9.09
N THR A 171 -7.22 -15.79 -8.86
CA THR A 171 -8.38 -15.09 -9.47
C THR A 171 -8.48 -13.68 -8.91
N ALA A 172 -8.56 -12.68 -9.82
CA ALA A 172 -8.77 -11.30 -9.43
C ALA A 172 -10.23 -11.06 -9.02
N VAL A 173 -10.41 -10.35 -7.92
CA VAL A 173 -11.71 -9.96 -7.37
C VAL A 173 -11.71 -8.46 -7.08
N GLY A 174 -12.78 -7.76 -7.44
CA GLY A 174 -12.99 -6.38 -7.03
C GLY A 174 -13.89 -6.30 -5.80
N LEU A 175 -13.54 -5.50 -4.79
CA LEU A 175 -14.45 -5.16 -3.69
C LEU A 175 -14.82 -3.69 -3.73
N LYS A 176 -16.11 -3.40 -3.60
CA LYS A 176 -16.67 -2.05 -3.48
C LYS A 176 -16.98 -1.76 -2.01
N PHE A 177 -16.22 -0.86 -1.40
CA PHE A 177 -16.50 -0.34 -0.07
C PHE A 177 -17.24 0.99 -0.19
N GLN A 178 -18.41 1.06 0.40
CA GLN A 178 -19.19 2.29 0.53
C GLN A 178 -19.13 2.76 1.97
N PHE A 179 -18.42 3.86 2.22
CA PHE A 179 -18.29 4.44 3.55
C PHE A 179 -19.37 5.50 3.80
N ILE A 180 -19.77 5.67 5.07
CA ILE A 180 -20.85 6.57 5.45
C ILE A 180 -20.33 7.99 5.70
N ASN A 181 -19.25 8.14 6.50
CA ASN A 181 -18.77 9.43 6.97
C ASN A 181 -17.23 9.54 6.93
N PRO A 182 -16.66 10.45 6.14
CA PRO A 182 -17.32 11.13 5.03
C PRO A 182 -17.77 10.08 3.98
N HIS A 183 -18.83 10.38 3.25
CA HIS A 183 -19.34 9.47 2.25
C HIS A 183 -18.30 9.29 1.13
N SER A 184 -17.89 8.05 0.90
CA SER A 184 -16.96 7.72 -0.17
C SER A 184 -17.21 6.29 -0.69
N LEU A 185 -16.89 6.08 -1.97
CA LEU A 185 -16.93 4.79 -2.61
C LEU A 185 -15.52 4.45 -3.09
N ILE A 186 -14.96 3.36 -2.62
CA ILE A 186 -13.67 2.88 -3.09
C ILE A 186 -13.77 1.49 -3.68
N PHE A 187 -12.88 1.21 -4.61
CA PHE A 187 -12.77 -0.08 -5.27
C PHE A 187 -11.38 -0.66 -5.02
N LEU A 188 -11.32 -1.85 -4.40
CA LEU A 188 -10.09 -2.59 -4.18
C LEU A 188 -9.98 -3.74 -5.16
N ILE A 189 -8.79 -3.91 -5.75
CA ILE A 189 -8.45 -5.09 -6.53
C ILE A 189 -7.73 -6.07 -5.63
N LEU A 190 -8.22 -7.28 -5.57
CA LEU A 190 -7.73 -8.36 -4.72
C LEU A 190 -7.32 -9.55 -5.57
N LEU A 191 -6.40 -10.36 -5.04
CA LEU A 191 -6.10 -11.71 -5.54
C LEU A 191 -6.54 -12.74 -4.52
N VAL A 192 -7.32 -13.73 -4.95
CA VAL A 192 -7.71 -14.85 -4.10
C VAL A 192 -6.49 -15.71 -3.81
N MET A 193 -6.14 -15.86 -2.54
CA MET A 193 -5.00 -16.64 -2.07
C MET A 193 -5.41 -18.03 -1.60
N HIS A 194 -6.59 -18.13 -1.01
CA HIS A 194 -7.16 -19.39 -0.55
C HIS A 194 -8.69 -19.28 -0.48
N PHE A 195 -9.35 -20.40 -0.57
CA PHE A 195 -10.78 -20.48 -0.36
C PHE A 195 -11.13 -21.72 0.44
N ASN A 196 -12.20 -21.62 1.23
CA ASN A 196 -12.84 -22.75 1.90
C ASN A 196 -14.27 -22.87 1.38
N ALA A 197 -14.61 -24.03 0.83
CA ALA A 197 -15.96 -24.35 0.42
C ALA A 197 -16.69 -25.02 1.59
N THR A 198 -17.86 -24.51 1.95
CA THR A 198 -18.86 -25.19 2.76
C THR A 198 -20.03 -25.59 1.88
N HIS A 199 -21.01 -26.34 2.42
CA HIS A 199 -22.13 -26.84 1.60
C HIS A 199 -22.85 -25.74 0.80
N ASN A 200 -22.95 -24.51 1.35
CA ASN A 200 -23.73 -23.42 0.75
C ASN A 200 -22.93 -22.15 0.48
N ASP A 201 -21.73 -21.99 1.05
CA ASP A 201 -20.98 -20.75 1.01
C ASP A 201 -19.50 -20.99 0.67
N PHE A 202 -18.86 -19.95 0.10
CA PHE A 202 -17.43 -19.87 -0.05
C PHE A 202 -16.88 -18.78 0.85
N SER A 203 -15.84 -19.10 1.62
CA SER A 203 -15.02 -18.11 2.31
C SER A 203 -13.75 -17.88 1.49
N LEU A 204 -13.58 -16.66 0.97
CA LEU A 204 -12.44 -16.27 0.16
C LEU A 204 -11.48 -15.41 0.99
N GLY A 205 -10.24 -15.87 1.13
CA GLY A 205 -9.15 -15.11 1.69
C GLY A 205 -8.33 -14.47 0.57
N CYS A 206 -8.30 -13.14 0.53
CA CYS A 206 -7.76 -12.37 -0.57
C CYS A 206 -6.62 -11.46 -0.10
N LYS A 207 -5.61 -11.28 -0.97
CA LYS A 207 -4.55 -10.28 -0.81
C LYS A 207 -4.89 -9.03 -1.60
N ILE A 208 -4.75 -7.85 -1.00
CA ILE A 208 -4.91 -6.56 -1.68
C ILE A 208 -3.76 -6.39 -2.67
N LYS A 209 -4.08 -6.05 -3.92
CA LYS A 209 -3.09 -5.80 -4.96
C LYS A 209 -2.59 -4.35 -4.86
N PRO A 210 -1.27 -4.12 -4.79
CA PRO A 210 -0.73 -2.77 -4.87
C PRO A 210 -1.06 -2.10 -6.22
N PRO A 211 -1.13 -0.75 -6.27
CA PRO A 211 -0.92 0.18 -5.15
C PRO A 211 -2.10 0.15 -4.18
N TYR A 212 -1.80 0.32 -2.88
CA TYR A 212 -2.84 0.35 -1.84
C TYR A 212 -3.70 1.61 -1.97
N ASN A 213 -5.01 1.45 -1.75
CA ASN A 213 -5.93 2.57 -1.77
C ASN A 213 -5.76 3.40 -0.49
N ARG A 214 -5.37 4.68 -0.63
CA ARG A 214 -5.09 5.59 0.48
C ARG A 214 -6.28 5.76 1.43
N GLU A 215 -7.48 5.88 0.88
CA GLU A 215 -8.69 6.05 1.68
C GLU A 215 -8.99 4.79 2.50
N TYR A 216 -8.85 3.61 1.91
CA TYR A 216 -8.97 2.34 2.62
C TYR A 216 -7.95 2.24 3.76
N THR A 217 -6.68 2.53 3.47
CA THR A 217 -5.60 2.48 4.48
C THR A 217 -5.88 3.43 5.64
N ARG A 218 -6.28 4.67 5.37
CA ARG A 218 -6.62 5.64 6.42
C ARG A 218 -7.76 5.13 7.30
N ARG A 219 -8.86 4.67 6.70
CA ARG A 219 -10.01 4.16 7.46
C ARG A 219 -9.68 2.90 8.25
N LEU A 220 -8.83 2.06 7.72
CA LEU A 220 -8.35 0.90 8.46
C LEU A 220 -7.54 1.34 9.69
N ILE A 221 -6.68 2.33 9.57
CA ILE A 221 -5.90 2.89 10.69
C ILE A 221 -6.84 3.44 11.77
N ASP A 222 -7.82 4.27 11.36
CA ASP A 222 -8.80 4.85 12.29
C ASP A 222 -9.57 3.74 13.04
N PHE A 223 -10.04 2.73 12.32
CA PHE A 223 -10.71 1.57 12.91
C PHE A 223 -9.82 0.81 13.91
N LEU A 224 -8.55 0.57 13.54
CA LEU A 224 -7.61 -0.14 14.41
C LEU A 224 -7.31 0.63 15.69
N THR A 225 -7.25 1.95 15.61
CA THR A 225 -7.05 2.82 16.78
C THR A 225 -8.23 2.70 17.74
N LEU A 226 -9.46 2.77 17.21
CA LEU A 226 -10.69 2.59 18.00
C LEU A 226 -10.77 1.21 18.68
N GLU A 227 -10.42 0.15 17.96
CA GLU A 227 -10.43 -1.20 18.53
C GLU A 227 -9.37 -1.40 19.63
N GLU A 228 -8.21 -0.75 19.49
CA GLU A 228 -7.17 -0.75 20.56
C GLU A 228 -7.62 0.03 21.79
N GLU A 229 -8.25 1.18 21.61
CA GLU A 229 -8.80 1.98 22.71
C GLU A 229 -9.86 1.21 23.50
N LYS A 230 -10.78 0.53 22.80
CA LYS A 230 -11.80 -0.34 23.44
C LYS A 230 -11.16 -1.45 24.26
N TYR A 231 -10.16 -2.13 23.70
CA TYR A 231 -9.46 -3.22 24.38
C TYR A 231 -8.78 -2.75 25.68
N VAL A 232 -8.15 -1.57 25.67
CA VAL A 232 -7.51 -0.98 26.86
C VAL A 232 -8.55 -0.64 27.94
N LEU A 233 -9.71 -0.09 27.52
CA LEU A 233 -10.80 0.23 28.45
C LEU A 233 -11.47 -1.00 29.08
N GLU A 234 -11.52 -2.11 28.36
CA GLU A 234 -12.07 -3.38 28.87
C GLU A 234 -11.11 -4.08 29.86
N GLN A 235 -9.80 -3.93 29.69
CA GLN A 235 -8.80 -4.51 30.61
C GLN A 235 -8.53 -3.66 31.86
N GLY A 236 -8.91 -2.38 31.84
CA GLY A 236 -8.78 -1.47 32.98
C GLY A 236 -9.96 -1.51 33.98
N ARG A 237 -10.94 -2.38 33.75
CA ARG A 237 -12.06 -2.65 34.64
C ARG A 237 -11.90 -4.00 35.31
#